data_e52f95ed6d992f869a961308e30bc610
#
_entry.id   e52f95ed6d992f869a961308e30bc610
#
_cell.length_a   1.000
_cell.length_b   1.000
_cell.length_c   1.000
_cell.angle_alpha   90.00
_cell.angle_beta   90.00
_cell.angle_gamma   90.00
#
_symmetry.space_group_name_H-M   'P 1'
#
loop_
_entity.id
_entity.type
_entity.pdbx_description
1 polymer ?
#
loop_
_entity_poly.entity_id
_entity_poly.type
_entity_poly.pdbx_seq_one_letter_code
_entity_poly.pdbx_strand_id
1 'polypeptide(L)'
;MNDIIQAMETRRSIRQFKPDMPRKEELQQIIEAGLYAANGRGRQGAIILAVTNKELRDKLSALNREIGGFPEGKDPFYGAPAVLIVLADKSCPTGIYDGSLVMGNLMLAAHALDLGSIWIHRAKEEFERPEYKQLLKDLGVEGEWEGIGHCVVGYIDGEAPQPAPRRDGRVFWAE
;
A
#
# COMPACT_ATOMS: atom_id res chain seq x y z
N MET A 1 1.20 0.22 27.89
CA MET A 1 0.21 0.14 26.77
C MET A 1 0.55 -1.13 25.99
N ASN A 2 -0.43 -1.77 25.38
CA ASN A 2 -0.14 -2.96 24.56
C ASN A 2 0.64 -2.54 23.31
N ASP A 3 1.71 -3.26 22.97
CA ASP A 3 2.63 -2.88 21.88
C ASP A 3 1.92 -2.78 20.51
N ILE A 4 0.89 -3.61 20.26
CA ILE A 4 0.11 -3.55 19.02
C ILE A 4 -0.71 -2.27 18.95
N ILE A 5 -1.37 -1.88 20.05
CA ILE A 5 -2.14 -0.63 20.13
C ILE A 5 -1.19 0.56 19.96
N GLN A 6 -0.04 0.51 20.60
CA GLN A 6 0.98 1.55 20.47
C GLN A 6 1.45 1.70 19.02
N ALA A 7 1.72 0.58 18.32
CA ALA A 7 2.11 0.60 16.91
C ALA A 7 1.00 1.23 16.01
N MET A 8 -0.27 0.92 16.28
CA MET A 8 -1.40 1.54 15.57
C MET A 8 -1.45 3.06 15.78
N GLU A 9 -1.19 3.53 16.99
CA GLU A 9 -1.23 4.95 17.34
C GLU A 9 0.00 5.73 16.86
N THR A 10 1.16 5.07 16.77
CA THR A 10 2.44 5.71 16.42
C THR A 10 2.81 5.63 14.94
N ARG A 11 2.22 4.71 14.17
CA ARG A 11 2.45 4.62 12.72
C ARG A 11 2.14 5.94 12.01
N ARG A 12 3.04 6.36 11.12
CA ARG A 12 2.88 7.58 10.30
C ARG A 12 3.08 7.29 8.82
N SER A 13 2.51 8.15 7.98
CA SER A 13 2.76 8.17 6.54
C SER A 13 4.09 8.84 6.26
N ILE A 14 5.09 8.07 5.84
CA ILE A 14 6.45 8.53 5.56
C ILE A 14 6.54 9.04 4.12
N ARG A 15 7.27 10.13 3.91
CA ARG A 15 7.45 10.80 2.62
C ARG A 15 8.93 11.12 2.30
N GLN A 16 9.84 10.50 3.03
CA GLN A 16 11.28 10.58 2.81
C GLN A 16 11.87 9.19 3.05
N PHE A 17 12.52 8.64 2.05
CA PHE A 17 13.04 7.29 2.07
C PHE A 17 14.49 7.27 1.64
N LYS A 18 15.28 6.39 2.27
CA LYS A 18 16.62 6.06 1.81
C LYS A 18 16.52 5.30 0.48
N PRO A 19 17.53 5.38 -0.39
CA PRO A 19 17.51 4.68 -1.68
C PRO A 19 17.69 3.16 -1.54
N ASP A 20 18.09 2.69 -0.36
CA ASP A 20 18.35 1.28 -0.11
C ASP A 20 17.07 0.46 -0.16
N MET A 21 17.10 -0.63 -0.92
CA MET A 21 16.00 -1.59 -0.98
C MET A 21 15.84 -2.32 0.35
N PRO A 22 14.64 -2.39 0.94
CA PRO A 22 14.38 -3.25 2.08
C PRO A 22 14.78 -4.70 1.79
N ARG A 23 15.24 -5.41 2.79
CA ARG A 23 15.62 -6.82 2.66
C ARG A 23 14.41 -7.64 2.23
N LYS A 24 14.65 -8.69 1.45
CA LYS A 24 13.59 -9.55 0.93
C LYS A 24 12.74 -10.15 2.05
N GLU A 25 13.38 -10.53 3.15
CA GLU A 25 12.75 -11.12 4.33
C GLU A 25 11.81 -10.11 5.03
N GLU A 26 12.17 -8.83 5.06
CA GLU A 26 11.33 -7.76 5.61
C GLU A 26 10.09 -7.56 4.73
N LEU A 27 10.27 -7.48 3.41
CA LEU A 27 9.15 -7.37 2.47
C LEU A 27 8.23 -8.60 2.55
N GLN A 28 8.77 -9.80 2.68
CA GLN A 28 7.99 -11.04 2.83
C GLN A 28 7.14 -11.01 4.11
N GLN A 29 7.70 -10.60 5.25
CA GLN A 29 6.94 -10.46 6.50
C GLN A 29 5.81 -9.43 6.38
N ILE A 30 6.07 -8.30 5.72
CA ILE A 30 5.05 -7.28 5.48
C ILE A 30 3.93 -7.82 4.60
N ILE A 31 4.27 -8.50 3.50
CA ILE A 31 3.31 -9.09 2.56
C ILE A 31 2.47 -10.16 3.27
N GLU A 32 3.10 -11.05 4.02
CA GLU A 32 2.41 -12.09 4.76
C GLU A 32 1.42 -11.49 5.76
N ALA A 33 1.84 -10.51 6.57
CA ALA A 33 0.95 -9.80 7.49
C ALA A 33 -0.22 -9.12 6.76
N GLY A 34 0.01 -8.58 5.57
CA GLY A 34 -1.03 -8.03 4.70
C GLY A 34 -2.09 -9.07 4.35
N LEU A 35 -1.68 -10.25 3.93
CA LEU A 35 -2.58 -11.34 3.52
C LEU A 35 -3.41 -11.92 4.67
N TYR A 36 -3.00 -11.72 5.93
CA TYR A 36 -3.79 -12.09 7.12
C TYR A 36 -4.89 -11.07 7.48
N ALA A 37 -5.10 -10.04 6.69
CA ALA A 37 -6.20 -9.09 6.91
C ALA A 37 -7.55 -9.80 6.85
N ALA A 38 -8.50 -9.32 7.67
CA ALA A 38 -9.86 -9.81 7.62
C ALA A 38 -10.48 -9.57 6.23
N ASN A 39 -11.30 -10.51 5.76
CA ASN A 39 -11.93 -10.43 4.46
C ASN A 39 -13.34 -11.04 4.47
N GLY A 40 -14.18 -10.63 3.51
CA GLY A 40 -15.55 -11.06 3.43
C GLY A 40 -15.68 -12.57 3.17
N ARG A 41 -16.30 -13.30 4.12
CA ARG A 41 -16.59 -14.74 4.02
C ARG A 41 -15.36 -15.64 3.81
N GLY A 42 -14.16 -15.18 4.18
CA GLY A 42 -12.94 -15.95 3.97
C GLY A 42 -12.54 -16.13 2.50
N ARG A 43 -13.02 -15.26 1.59
CA ARG A 43 -12.78 -15.39 0.13
C ARG A 43 -11.35 -15.07 -0.27
N GLN A 44 -10.61 -14.32 0.56
CA GLN A 44 -9.23 -13.90 0.27
C GLN A 44 -9.10 -13.23 -1.12
N GLY A 45 -10.06 -12.37 -1.46
CA GLY A 45 -10.20 -11.75 -2.78
C GLY A 45 -9.25 -10.58 -3.04
N ALA A 46 -8.20 -10.41 -2.24
CA ALA A 46 -7.16 -9.42 -2.48
C ALA A 46 -5.83 -10.11 -2.77
N ILE A 47 -5.07 -9.53 -3.71
CA ILE A 47 -3.71 -9.95 -4.03
C ILE A 47 -2.73 -8.78 -3.87
N ILE A 48 -1.46 -9.09 -3.76
CA ILE A 48 -0.39 -8.10 -3.63
C ILE A 48 0.61 -8.32 -4.77
N LEU A 49 0.78 -7.31 -5.62
CA LEU A 49 1.86 -7.26 -6.59
C LEU A 49 3.05 -6.53 -5.96
N ALA A 50 4.12 -7.26 -5.67
CA ALA A 50 5.35 -6.70 -5.10
C ALA A 50 6.29 -6.22 -6.22
N VAL A 51 6.51 -4.92 -6.30
CA VAL A 51 7.39 -4.28 -7.27
C VAL A 51 8.68 -3.83 -6.59
N THR A 52 9.77 -4.52 -6.92
CA THR A 52 11.14 -4.19 -6.50
C THR A 52 12.04 -3.86 -7.70
N ASN A 53 11.53 -4.06 -8.91
CA ASN A 53 12.20 -3.64 -10.13
C ASN A 53 12.09 -2.12 -10.30
N LYS A 54 13.23 -1.44 -10.34
CA LYS A 54 13.29 0.02 -10.41
C LYS A 54 12.62 0.58 -11.66
N GLU A 55 12.80 -0.05 -12.81
CA GLU A 55 12.23 0.43 -14.07
C GLU A 55 10.70 0.38 -14.05
N LEU A 56 10.11 -0.72 -13.57
CA LEU A 56 8.68 -0.86 -13.42
C LEU A 56 8.13 0.13 -12.37
N ARG A 57 8.83 0.26 -11.23
CA ARG A 57 8.49 1.24 -10.19
C ARG A 57 8.44 2.66 -10.76
N ASP A 58 9.43 3.05 -11.56
CA ASP A 58 9.52 4.40 -12.12
C ASP A 58 8.44 4.64 -13.19
N LYS A 59 8.09 3.63 -14.00
CA LYS A 59 6.96 3.68 -14.94
C LYS A 59 5.62 3.90 -14.22
N LEU A 60 5.38 3.14 -13.15
CA LEU A 60 4.18 3.29 -12.30
C LEU A 60 4.12 4.68 -11.67
N SER A 61 5.23 5.17 -11.13
CA SER A 61 5.30 6.52 -10.58
C SER A 61 5.01 7.61 -11.62
N ALA A 62 5.55 7.46 -12.83
CA ALA A 62 5.31 8.42 -13.92
C ALA A 62 3.83 8.45 -14.32
N LEU A 63 3.20 7.28 -14.46
CA LEU A 63 1.77 7.18 -14.76
C LEU A 63 0.91 7.73 -13.59
N ASN A 64 1.27 7.40 -12.35
CA ASN A 64 0.59 7.94 -11.17
C ASN A 64 0.63 9.47 -11.11
N ARG A 65 1.78 10.05 -11.48
CA ARG A 65 1.96 11.49 -11.62
C ARG A 65 1.04 12.07 -12.70
N GLU A 66 1.00 11.45 -13.87
CA GLU A 66 0.15 11.87 -15.01
C GLU A 66 -1.32 11.87 -14.59
N ILE A 67 -1.83 10.74 -14.07
CA ILE A 67 -3.23 10.59 -13.65
C ILE A 67 -3.56 11.60 -12.55
N GLY A 68 -2.63 11.86 -11.63
CA GLY A 68 -2.80 12.79 -10.52
C GLY A 68 -2.69 14.27 -10.92
N GLY A 69 -2.32 14.58 -12.16
CA GLY A 69 -2.10 15.95 -12.61
C GLY A 69 -0.96 16.67 -11.86
N PHE A 70 0.04 15.93 -11.38
CA PHE A 70 1.16 16.52 -10.66
C PHE A 70 2.21 17.09 -11.63
N PRO A 71 2.95 18.12 -11.20
CA PRO A 71 3.97 18.74 -12.04
C PRO A 71 5.08 17.76 -12.41
N GLU A 72 5.73 18.07 -13.53
CA GLU A 72 6.91 17.33 -13.99
C GLU A 72 8.00 17.27 -12.91
N GLY A 73 8.68 16.12 -12.80
CA GLY A 73 9.71 15.88 -11.77
C GLY A 73 9.16 15.47 -10.41
N LYS A 74 7.85 15.57 -10.16
CA LYS A 74 7.25 15.03 -8.93
C LYS A 74 7.24 13.50 -8.97
N ASP A 75 7.80 12.86 -7.95
CA ASP A 75 7.64 11.43 -7.70
C ASP A 75 6.54 11.21 -6.64
N PRO A 76 5.34 10.70 -7.03
CA PRO A 76 4.27 10.40 -6.08
C PRO A 76 4.63 9.31 -5.08
N PHE A 77 5.65 8.49 -5.38
CA PHE A 77 6.14 7.43 -4.49
C PHE A 77 7.27 7.89 -3.55
N TYR A 78 7.60 9.18 -3.57
CA TYR A 78 8.55 9.82 -2.64
C TYR A 78 9.95 9.19 -2.60
N GLY A 79 10.42 8.59 -3.69
CA GLY A 79 11.70 7.90 -3.73
C GLY A 79 11.73 6.52 -3.06
N ALA A 80 10.61 6.04 -2.53
CA ALA A 80 10.55 4.71 -1.94
C ALA A 80 10.94 3.63 -2.97
N PRO A 81 11.88 2.72 -2.64
CA PRO A 81 12.40 1.75 -3.60
C PRO A 81 11.46 0.57 -3.87
N ALA A 82 10.61 0.20 -2.91
CA ALA A 82 9.66 -0.89 -3.03
C ALA A 82 8.21 -0.39 -3.06
N VAL A 83 7.37 -1.06 -3.86
CA VAL A 83 5.93 -0.76 -3.97
C VAL A 83 5.14 -2.06 -3.89
N LEU A 84 4.28 -2.18 -2.89
CA LEU A 84 3.36 -3.28 -2.72
C LEU A 84 1.97 -2.81 -3.19
N ILE A 85 1.56 -3.27 -4.36
CA ILE A 85 0.29 -2.85 -4.97
C ILE A 85 -0.78 -3.84 -4.57
N VAL A 86 -1.84 -3.34 -3.93
CA VAL A 86 -2.99 -4.17 -3.56
C VAL A 86 -4.05 -4.08 -4.65
N LEU A 87 -4.50 -5.24 -5.10
CA LEU A 87 -5.56 -5.41 -6.08
C LEU A 87 -6.66 -6.27 -5.47
N ALA A 88 -7.90 -5.98 -5.80
CA ALA A 88 -9.06 -6.74 -5.35
C ALA A 88 -9.79 -7.39 -6.54
N ASP A 89 -10.23 -8.62 -6.36
CA ASP A 89 -11.07 -9.33 -7.32
C ASP A 89 -12.40 -8.60 -7.47
N LYS A 90 -12.72 -8.17 -8.70
CA LYS A 90 -13.99 -7.47 -9.02
C LYS A 90 -15.23 -8.33 -8.80
N SER A 91 -15.10 -9.65 -8.75
CA SER A 91 -16.19 -10.55 -8.43
C SER A 91 -16.54 -10.61 -6.93
N CYS A 92 -15.64 -10.08 -6.07
CA CYS A 92 -15.82 -10.02 -4.62
C CYS A 92 -16.60 -8.76 -4.23
N PRO A 93 -17.85 -8.87 -3.70
CA PRO A 93 -18.63 -7.69 -3.31
C PRO A 93 -17.98 -6.82 -2.22
N THR A 94 -17.09 -7.41 -1.41
CA THR A 94 -16.33 -6.74 -0.35
C THR A 94 -14.92 -6.38 -0.77
N GLY A 95 -14.54 -6.59 -2.03
CA GLY A 95 -13.16 -6.50 -2.50
C GLY A 95 -12.45 -5.21 -2.14
N ILE A 96 -13.10 -4.05 -2.31
CA ILE A 96 -12.52 -2.75 -1.95
C ILE A 96 -12.23 -2.66 -0.45
N TYR A 97 -13.14 -3.13 0.39
CA TYR A 97 -12.96 -3.13 1.85
C TYR A 97 -11.87 -4.11 2.27
N ASP A 98 -11.89 -5.33 1.72
CA ASP A 98 -10.90 -6.37 1.98
C ASP A 98 -9.49 -5.88 1.60
N GLY A 99 -9.34 -5.31 0.40
CA GLY A 99 -8.07 -4.72 -0.05
C GLY A 99 -7.63 -3.52 0.80
N SER A 100 -8.56 -2.72 1.31
CA SER A 100 -8.25 -1.61 2.22
C SER A 100 -7.72 -2.11 3.57
N LEU A 101 -8.24 -3.23 4.08
CA LEU A 101 -7.72 -3.87 5.29
C LEU A 101 -6.33 -4.45 5.05
N VAL A 102 -6.07 -5.06 3.88
CA VAL A 102 -4.72 -5.49 3.46
C VAL A 102 -3.76 -4.31 3.50
N MET A 103 -4.12 -3.17 2.91
CA MET A 103 -3.29 -1.95 2.94
C MET A 103 -2.98 -1.49 4.37
N GLY A 104 -3.98 -1.53 5.26
CA GLY A 104 -3.80 -1.21 6.67
C GLY A 104 -2.77 -2.12 7.35
N ASN A 105 -2.89 -3.44 7.14
CA ASN A 105 -1.96 -4.42 7.69
C ASN A 105 -0.54 -4.25 7.12
N LEU A 106 -0.37 -4.02 5.80
CA LEU A 106 0.94 -3.76 5.20
C LEU A 106 1.64 -2.58 5.86
N MET A 107 0.93 -1.47 6.03
CA MET A 107 1.50 -0.26 6.63
C MET A 107 1.83 -0.45 8.12
N LEU A 108 1.02 -1.21 8.85
CA LEU A 108 1.28 -1.50 10.26
C LEU A 108 2.48 -2.44 10.42
N ALA A 109 2.56 -3.48 9.59
CA ALA A 109 3.69 -4.41 9.58
C ALA A 109 5.01 -3.72 9.21
N ALA A 110 5.00 -2.83 8.20
CA ALA A 110 6.18 -2.03 7.87
C ALA A 110 6.64 -1.21 9.08
N HIS A 111 5.70 -0.55 9.79
CA HIS A 111 6.01 0.20 11.01
C HIS A 111 6.57 -0.68 12.13
N ALA A 112 6.03 -1.87 12.32
CA ALA A 112 6.52 -2.82 13.33
C ALA A 112 7.94 -3.35 13.04
N LEU A 113 8.40 -3.22 11.80
CA LEU A 113 9.76 -3.56 11.35
C LEU A 113 10.66 -2.32 11.20
N ASP A 114 10.29 -1.19 11.79
CA ASP A 114 11.01 0.10 11.68
C ASP A 114 11.16 0.61 10.24
N LEU A 115 10.30 0.16 9.33
CA LEU A 115 10.23 0.65 7.96
C LEU A 115 9.17 1.72 7.80
N GLY A 116 9.43 2.65 6.88
CA GLY A 116 8.46 3.66 6.46
C GLY A 116 7.51 3.12 5.40
N SER A 117 6.26 3.58 5.47
CA SER A 117 5.28 3.31 4.43
C SER A 117 4.25 4.43 4.29
N ILE A 118 3.59 4.48 3.16
CA ILE A 118 2.46 5.38 2.90
C ILE A 118 1.57 4.78 1.82
N TRP A 119 0.25 4.99 1.93
CA TRP A 119 -0.72 4.66 0.90
C TRP A 119 -0.73 5.73 -0.19
N ILE A 120 -0.51 5.34 -1.43
CA ILE A 120 -0.67 6.18 -2.62
C ILE A 120 -1.86 5.67 -3.43
N HIS A 121 -2.74 6.59 -3.82
CA HIS A 121 -3.93 6.30 -4.63
C HIS A 121 -3.60 6.08 -6.12
N ARG A 122 -4.64 5.89 -6.92
CA ARG A 122 -4.65 5.79 -8.39
C ARG A 122 -4.25 4.43 -8.96
N ALA A 123 -4.06 3.42 -8.12
CA ALA A 123 -3.89 2.05 -8.61
C ALA A 123 -5.08 1.58 -9.44
N LYS A 124 -6.31 2.05 -9.14
CA LYS A 124 -7.50 1.75 -9.93
C LYS A 124 -7.33 2.18 -11.38
N GLU A 125 -7.04 3.45 -11.60
CA GLU A 125 -6.89 4.04 -12.93
C GLU A 125 -5.69 3.45 -13.68
N GLU A 126 -4.61 3.12 -12.97
CA GLU A 126 -3.44 2.47 -13.56
C GLU A 126 -3.77 1.06 -14.06
N PHE A 127 -4.42 0.23 -13.22
CA PHE A 127 -4.75 -1.16 -13.58
C PHE A 127 -5.99 -1.30 -14.48
N GLU A 128 -6.64 -0.21 -14.85
CA GLU A 128 -7.57 -0.17 -15.98
C GLU A 128 -6.86 -0.05 -17.33
N ARG A 129 -5.57 0.37 -17.36
CA ARG A 129 -4.78 0.48 -18.58
C ARG A 129 -4.45 -0.90 -19.17
N PRO A 130 -4.50 -1.07 -20.51
CA PRO A 130 -4.24 -2.36 -21.14
C PRO A 130 -2.88 -2.98 -20.80
N GLU A 131 -1.83 -2.15 -20.70
CA GLU A 131 -0.48 -2.58 -20.40
C GLU A 131 -0.34 -3.22 -19.01
N TYR A 132 -1.06 -2.71 -17.99
CA TYR A 132 -1.03 -3.28 -16.64
C TYR A 132 -1.95 -4.49 -16.48
N LYS A 133 -3.03 -4.55 -17.24
CA LYS A 133 -3.83 -5.79 -17.38
C LYS A 133 -3.01 -6.89 -18.04
N GLN A 134 -2.19 -6.54 -19.05
CA GLN A 134 -1.28 -7.51 -19.67
C GLN A 134 -0.18 -7.94 -18.71
N LEU A 135 0.41 -7.01 -17.94
CA LEU A 135 1.39 -7.35 -16.90
C LEU A 135 0.84 -8.40 -15.93
N LEU A 136 -0.40 -8.26 -15.45
CA LEU A 136 -1.01 -9.25 -14.56
C LEU A 136 -1.11 -10.62 -15.23
N LYS A 137 -1.54 -10.68 -16.49
CA LYS A 137 -1.60 -11.94 -17.27
C LYS A 137 -0.23 -12.57 -17.46
N ASP A 138 0.79 -11.78 -17.77
CA ASP A 138 2.17 -12.26 -17.94
C ASP A 138 2.74 -12.84 -16.64
N LEU A 139 2.24 -12.38 -15.48
CA LEU A 139 2.56 -12.92 -14.16
C LEU A 139 1.68 -14.12 -13.76
N GLY A 140 0.77 -14.56 -14.64
CA GLY A 140 -0.12 -15.69 -14.37
C GLY A 140 -1.33 -15.33 -13.49
N VAL A 141 -1.64 -14.04 -13.33
CA VAL A 141 -2.82 -13.58 -12.57
C VAL A 141 -4.02 -13.58 -13.50
N GLU A 142 -4.96 -14.48 -13.25
CA GLU A 142 -6.21 -14.61 -13.99
C GLU A 142 -7.33 -13.79 -13.34
N GLY A 143 -8.39 -13.47 -14.12
CA GLY A 143 -9.56 -12.75 -13.65
C GLY A 143 -9.48 -11.23 -13.83
N GLU A 144 -10.47 -10.54 -13.26
CA GLU A 144 -10.60 -9.09 -13.36
C GLU A 144 -10.31 -8.43 -12.01
N TRP A 145 -9.35 -7.54 -11.98
CA TRP A 145 -8.84 -6.92 -10.76
C TRP A 145 -9.04 -5.42 -10.75
N GLU A 146 -9.36 -4.88 -9.58
CA GLU A 146 -9.42 -3.45 -9.32
C GLU A 146 -8.25 -3.04 -8.42
N GLY A 147 -7.50 -2.03 -8.82
CA GLY A 147 -6.44 -1.45 -8.00
C GLY A 147 -7.01 -0.75 -6.76
N ILE A 148 -6.50 -1.11 -5.58
CA ILE A 148 -6.88 -0.50 -4.30
C ILE A 148 -5.91 0.63 -3.93
N GLY A 149 -4.64 0.39 -4.06
CA GLY A 149 -3.61 1.38 -3.77
C GLY A 149 -2.21 0.80 -3.79
N HIS A 150 -1.23 1.70 -3.70
CA HIS A 150 0.17 1.38 -3.59
C HIS A 150 0.62 1.61 -2.15
N CYS A 151 1.06 0.57 -1.45
CA CYS A 151 1.83 0.70 -0.24
C CYS A 151 3.30 0.85 -0.64
N VAL A 152 3.81 2.07 -0.70
CA VAL A 152 5.25 2.26 -0.91
C VAL A 152 5.99 2.01 0.40
N VAL A 153 7.14 1.35 0.32
CA VAL A 153 7.91 0.87 1.48
C VAL A 153 9.40 1.15 1.28
N GLY A 154 10.05 1.56 2.36
CA GLY A 154 11.50 1.80 2.38
C GLY A 154 12.01 2.14 3.76
N TYR A 155 13.33 2.20 3.92
CA TYR A 155 13.93 2.72 5.15
C TYR A 155 13.67 4.21 5.27
N ILE A 156 13.33 4.65 6.49
CA ILE A 156 13.01 6.05 6.76
C ILE A 156 14.26 6.91 6.64
N ASP A 157 14.16 8.03 5.93
CA ASP A 157 15.18 9.06 5.88
C ASP A 157 14.70 10.28 6.66
N GLY A 158 15.31 10.54 7.81
CA GLY A 158 14.91 11.60 8.75
C GLY A 158 13.90 11.14 9.81
N GLU A 159 13.07 12.06 10.28
CA GLU A 159 12.11 11.83 11.37
C GLU A 159 10.70 11.60 10.83
N ALA A 160 9.95 10.72 11.51
CA ALA A 160 8.53 10.55 11.23
C ALA A 160 7.74 11.83 11.62
N PRO A 161 6.73 12.22 10.82
CA PRO A 161 5.94 13.42 11.13
C PRO A 161 5.15 13.23 12.43
N GLN A 162 4.97 14.33 13.16
CA GLN A 162 4.13 14.34 14.36
C GLN A 162 2.66 14.11 14.02
N PRO A 163 1.90 13.39 14.86
CA PRO A 163 0.48 13.18 14.63
C PRO A 163 -0.31 14.48 14.82
N ALA A 164 -1.26 14.72 13.93
CA ALA A 164 -2.26 15.73 14.22
C ALA A 164 -3.15 15.27 15.39
N PRO A 165 -3.65 16.19 16.23
CA PRO A 165 -4.59 15.84 17.29
C PRO A 165 -5.85 15.21 16.71
N ARG A 166 -6.42 14.25 17.43
CA ARG A 166 -7.71 13.65 17.02
C ARG A 166 -8.83 14.67 17.25
N ARG A 167 -9.75 14.74 16.29
CA ARG A 167 -10.91 15.62 16.41
C ARG A 167 -11.90 15.05 17.42
N ASP A 168 -12.49 15.90 18.24
CA ASP A 168 -13.57 15.54 19.16
C ASP A 168 -14.86 15.16 18.42
N GLY A 169 -15.80 14.53 19.13
CA GLY A 169 -17.13 14.19 18.61
C GLY A 169 -17.10 13.15 17.49
N ARG A 170 -16.22 12.15 17.58
CA ARG A 170 -16.09 11.05 16.59
C ARG A 170 -16.60 9.71 17.12
N VAL A 171 -16.99 9.65 18.39
CA VAL A 171 -17.53 8.45 19.03
C VAL A 171 -18.85 8.82 19.67
N PHE A 172 -19.87 8.02 19.42
CA PHE A 172 -21.21 8.17 19.96
C PHE A 172 -21.60 6.86 20.63
N TRP A 173 -22.01 6.93 21.88
CA TRP A 173 -22.46 5.79 22.67
C TRP A 173 -24.00 5.70 22.60
N ALA A 174 -24.53 4.56 22.19
CA ALA A 174 -25.94 4.23 22.28
C ALA A 174 -26.07 3.18 23.39
N GLU A 175 -26.56 3.60 24.55
CA GLU A 175 -26.74 2.78 25.76
C GLU A 175 -28.23 2.50 26.01
#